data_16269dc9dee75bf11b84f765c29a8121
#
_entry.id   16269dc9dee75bf11b84f765c29a8121
#
_cell.length_a   1.000
_cell.length_b   1.000
_cell.length_c   1.000
_cell.angle_alpha   90.00
_cell.angle_beta   90.00
_cell.angle_gamma   90.00
#
_symmetry.space_group_name_H-M   'P 1'
#
loop_
_entity.id
_entity.type
_entity.pdbx_description
1 polymer ?
#
loop_
_entity_poly.entity_id
_entity_poly.type
_entity_poly.pdbx_seq_one_letter_code
_entity_poly.pdbx_strand_id
1 'polypeptide(L)'
;MNIIKKWATSLKLFAIALGLSFSSTSTNAQEFILEAPTTLHPSLQELGTELMKNKTGSIVAINPANGEIICMVTNSPLGSNETLAVATAYPPGSVIKPANALTFLSEGIATANTRVGCTNGFRDGNIKVGCHKHYSPLAMEDAIAISCNTWFLKSYISMLNNKRYASKEIAITAWNEYMRSMGLGSPLGTDIANEKGGLLANVSYLNRRYKNGWDAKTIMWAGMGQGDITVTPLQLANLAASIANRGFFYTPHIHKDCDWNPLSSRFLKQHQTMVSPISYNVVINGMRKCVTKGTASAINTPRFTICGKTGTAENAGKDHSVFIGFAPMTNPKVAISVYIEHGGWGSDVAAPIAALIMEKYLKGNLSAKSQTVAKRIISLKTTTE
;
A
#
# COMPACT_ATOMS: atom_id res chain seq x y z
N MET A 1 -3.13 25.12 -33.20
CA MET A 1 -2.84 24.66 -34.58
C MET A 1 -1.71 25.40 -35.33
N ASN A 2 -1.20 26.50 -34.80
CA ASN A 2 -0.12 27.28 -35.53
C ASN A 2 1.32 27.09 -35.00
N ILE A 3 1.52 26.43 -33.87
CA ILE A 3 2.86 26.22 -33.28
C ILE A 3 3.55 24.99 -33.88
N ILE A 4 2.80 23.93 -34.15
CA ILE A 4 3.34 22.67 -34.71
C ILE A 4 3.86 22.82 -36.14
N LYS A 5 3.23 23.72 -36.96
CA LYS A 5 3.71 24.00 -38.33
C LYS A 5 5.05 24.73 -38.34
N LYS A 6 5.38 25.54 -37.35
CA LYS A 6 6.65 26.29 -37.27
C LYS A 6 7.85 25.39 -37.00
N TRP A 7 7.68 24.32 -36.24
CA TRP A 7 8.76 23.36 -35.92
C TRP A 7 9.08 22.41 -37.06
N ALA A 8 8.07 21.99 -37.81
CA ALA A 8 8.28 21.15 -38.99
C ALA A 8 9.09 21.88 -40.12
N THR A 9 8.94 23.21 -40.19
CA THR A 9 9.70 24.04 -41.17
C THR A 9 11.16 24.23 -40.74
N SER A 10 11.44 24.35 -39.44
CA SER A 10 12.82 24.47 -38.93
C SER A 10 13.62 23.18 -39.08
N LEU A 11 13.00 21.99 -38.89
CA LEU A 11 13.68 20.72 -39.12
C LEU A 11 14.02 20.48 -40.61
N LYS A 12 13.14 20.90 -41.55
CA LYS A 12 13.42 20.81 -42.98
C LYS A 12 14.59 21.72 -43.42
N LEU A 13 14.71 22.91 -42.83
CA LEU A 13 15.83 23.84 -43.11
C LEU A 13 17.16 23.30 -42.56
N PHE A 14 17.16 22.57 -41.43
CA PHE A 14 18.38 21.97 -40.88
C PHE A 14 18.88 20.75 -41.69
N ALA A 15 17.96 19.98 -42.27
CA ALA A 15 18.30 18.85 -43.15
C ALA A 15 18.89 19.27 -44.47
N ILE A 16 18.50 20.43 -45.04
CA ILE A 16 19.05 20.99 -46.28
C ILE A 16 20.50 21.50 -46.09
N ALA A 17 20.86 21.95 -44.88
CA ALA A 17 22.22 22.40 -44.55
C ALA A 17 23.24 21.26 -44.47
N LEU A 18 22.81 19.99 -44.39
CA LEU A 18 23.65 18.80 -44.29
C LEU A 18 23.83 18.04 -45.61
N GLY A 19 23.36 18.56 -46.74
CA GLY A 19 23.63 18.01 -48.07
C GLY A 19 22.99 16.66 -48.36
N LEU A 20 21.92 16.28 -47.67
CA LEU A 20 21.19 15.03 -47.88
C LEU A 20 20.11 15.22 -48.94
N SER A 21 20.31 14.64 -50.14
CA SER A 21 19.32 14.60 -51.24
C SER A 21 18.23 13.56 -50.89
N PHE A 22 17.03 14.02 -50.68
CA PHE A 22 15.85 13.14 -50.54
C PHE A 22 15.18 12.95 -51.89
N SER A 23 15.22 11.73 -52.46
CA SER A 23 14.37 11.32 -53.56
C SER A 23 12.92 11.23 -53.10
N SER A 24 12.01 11.84 -53.84
CA SER A 24 10.57 11.86 -53.58
C SER A 24 9.93 10.49 -53.84
N THR A 25 9.94 9.62 -52.82
CA THR A 25 9.00 8.53 -52.71
C THR A 25 8.01 8.88 -51.61
N SER A 26 6.74 8.77 -51.94
CA SER A 26 5.62 8.99 -50.99
C SER A 26 5.71 8.01 -49.81
N THR A 27 6.43 8.40 -48.76
CA THR A 27 6.42 7.68 -47.50
C THR A 27 5.30 8.24 -46.62
N ASN A 28 4.33 7.40 -46.29
CA ASN A 28 3.42 7.66 -45.20
C ASN A 28 4.25 8.10 -43.99
N ALA A 29 4.14 9.37 -43.61
CA ALA A 29 4.70 9.85 -42.35
C ALA A 29 3.96 9.13 -41.23
N GLN A 30 4.55 8.04 -40.73
CA GLN A 30 4.14 7.48 -39.43
C GLN A 30 4.41 8.60 -38.42
N GLU A 31 3.33 9.20 -37.89
CA GLU A 31 3.42 10.07 -36.73
C GLU A 31 4.04 9.24 -35.61
N PHE A 32 5.29 9.48 -35.29
CA PHE A 32 5.90 8.97 -34.07
C PHE A 32 5.23 9.71 -32.92
N ILE A 33 4.22 9.09 -32.33
CA ILE A 33 3.70 9.51 -31.03
C ILE A 33 4.81 9.17 -30.05
N LEU A 34 5.56 10.18 -29.61
CA LEU A 34 6.50 10.04 -28.51
C LEU A 34 5.65 9.79 -27.25
N GLU A 35 5.57 8.53 -26.82
CA GLU A 35 4.97 8.21 -25.54
C GLU A 35 5.77 8.87 -24.42
N ALA A 36 5.07 9.50 -23.48
CA ALA A 36 5.72 10.12 -22.33
C ALA A 36 6.47 9.05 -21.52
N PRO A 37 7.74 9.30 -21.14
CA PRO A 37 8.49 8.34 -20.35
C PRO A 37 7.82 8.14 -18.99
N THR A 38 7.86 6.90 -18.52
CA THR A 38 7.28 6.54 -17.23
C THR A 38 8.35 6.24 -16.18
N THR A 39 7.98 6.31 -14.90
CA THR A 39 8.82 5.96 -13.75
C THR A 39 8.91 4.45 -13.54
N LEU A 40 8.10 3.67 -14.24
CA LEU A 40 8.04 2.22 -14.12
C LEU A 40 9.36 1.58 -14.52
N HIS A 41 9.90 0.74 -13.65
CA HIS A 41 11.18 0.05 -13.88
C HIS A 41 10.94 -1.23 -14.68
N PRO A 42 11.44 -1.37 -15.94
CA PRO A 42 11.10 -2.49 -16.82
C PRO A 42 11.32 -3.87 -16.19
N SER A 43 12.45 -4.09 -15.53
CA SER A 43 12.74 -5.40 -14.92
C SER A 43 11.90 -5.72 -13.69
N LEU A 44 11.28 -4.72 -13.03
CA LEU A 44 10.31 -4.95 -11.97
C LEU A 44 8.93 -5.27 -12.53
N GLN A 45 8.54 -4.60 -13.62
CA GLN A 45 7.30 -4.89 -14.34
C GLN A 45 7.32 -6.32 -14.87
N GLU A 46 8.41 -6.74 -15.51
CA GLU A 46 8.61 -8.11 -15.99
C GLU A 46 8.50 -9.14 -14.86
N LEU A 47 9.29 -8.97 -13.78
CA LEU A 47 9.24 -9.87 -12.63
C LEU A 47 7.84 -9.88 -11.99
N GLY A 48 7.23 -8.71 -11.81
CA GLY A 48 5.89 -8.59 -11.25
C GLY A 48 4.85 -9.32 -12.08
N THR A 49 4.89 -9.18 -13.40
CA THR A 49 3.99 -9.88 -14.33
C THR A 49 4.14 -11.40 -14.21
N GLU A 50 5.37 -11.91 -14.15
CA GLU A 50 5.61 -13.34 -13.94
C GLU A 50 5.07 -13.84 -12.59
N LEU A 51 5.31 -13.09 -11.50
CA LEU A 51 4.83 -13.44 -10.17
C LEU A 51 3.30 -13.41 -10.06
N MET A 52 2.64 -12.58 -10.87
CA MET A 52 1.19 -12.45 -10.90
C MET A 52 0.47 -13.48 -11.78
N LYS A 53 1.18 -14.32 -12.54
CA LYS A 53 0.55 -15.39 -13.32
C LYS A 53 -0.40 -16.23 -12.45
N ASN A 54 -1.61 -16.50 -12.99
CA ASN A 54 -2.67 -17.27 -12.32
C ASN A 54 -3.14 -16.70 -10.98
N LYS A 55 -3.05 -15.39 -10.79
CA LYS A 55 -3.51 -14.69 -9.57
C LYS A 55 -4.32 -13.47 -9.95
N THR A 56 -5.35 -13.16 -9.18
CA THR A 56 -6.06 -11.88 -9.24
C THR A 56 -5.49 -10.96 -8.17
N GLY A 57 -5.18 -9.72 -8.55
CA GLY A 57 -4.67 -8.75 -7.59
C GLY A 57 -3.67 -7.78 -8.18
N SER A 58 -2.84 -7.19 -7.32
CA SER A 58 -1.90 -6.15 -7.73
C SER A 58 -0.65 -6.08 -6.86
N ILE A 59 0.42 -5.60 -7.49
CA ILE A 59 1.68 -5.19 -6.89
C ILE A 59 1.83 -3.69 -7.16
N VAL A 60 2.04 -2.88 -6.14
CA VAL A 60 2.37 -1.45 -6.27
C VAL A 60 3.61 -1.15 -5.44
N ALA A 61 4.67 -0.66 -6.09
CA ALA A 61 5.89 -0.24 -5.41
C ALA A 61 6.20 1.23 -5.74
N ILE A 62 6.51 2.01 -4.71
CA ILE A 62 6.75 3.45 -4.76
C ILE A 62 8.16 3.73 -4.25
N ASN A 63 8.90 4.64 -4.88
CA ASN A 63 10.07 5.27 -4.31
C ASN A 63 9.61 6.31 -3.27
N PRO A 64 9.79 6.08 -1.96
CA PRO A 64 9.25 6.98 -0.95
C PRO A 64 9.91 8.37 -0.96
N ALA A 65 11.10 8.50 -1.57
CA ALA A 65 11.84 9.76 -1.57
C ALA A 65 11.23 10.83 -2.50
N ASN A 66 10.43 10.42 -3.50
CA ASN A 66 9.89 11.35 -4.51
C ASN A 66 8.47 10.99 -5.02
N GLY A 67 7.89 9.86 -4.59
CA GLY A 67 6.55 9.44 -5.00
C GLY A 67 6.47 8.69 -6.34
N GLU A 68 7.59 8.48 -7.03
CA GLU A 68 7.61 7.69 -8.28
C GLU A 68 7.08 6.27 -8.05
N ILE A 69 6.10 5.86 -8.84
CA ILE A 69 5.66 4.46 -8.89
C ILE A 69 6.65 3.70 -9.76
N ILE A 70 7.49 2.88 -9.14
CA ILE A 70 8.56 2.13 -9.81
C ILE A 70 8.12 0.75 -10.30
N CYS A 71 6.99 0.25 -9.78
CA CYS A 71 6.33 -0.98 -10.24
C CYS A 71 4.84 -0.89 -9.98
N MET A 72 4.03 -1.16 -10.99
CA MET A 72 2.59 -1.31 -10.85
C MET A 72 2.12 -2.42 -11.81
N VAL A 73 1.81 -3.57 -11.24
CA VAL A 73 1.33 -4.75 -11.98
C VAL A 73 -0.02 -5.15 -11.43
N THR A 74 -0.98 -5.28 -12.32
CA THR A 74 -2.31 -5.83 -12.02
C THR A 74 -2.56 -7.05 -12.89
N ASN A 75 -3.26 -8.04 -12.38
CA ASN A 75 -3.67 -9.19 -13.14
C ASN A 75 -5.04 -9.69 -12.67
N SER A 76 -5.85 -10.11 -13.64
CA SER A 76 -7.08 -10.86 -13.41
C SER A 76 -7.22 -11.89 -14.53
N PRO A 77 -7.31 -13.17 -14.23
CA PRO A 77 -7.53 -14.22 -15.24
C PRO A 77 -8.85 -14.09 -16.01
N LEU A 78 -9.79 -13.32 -15.48
CA LEU A 78 -11.09 -13.05 -16.14
C LEU A 78 -11.03 -11.87 -17.11
N GLY A 79 -9.86 -11.30 -17.34
CA GLY A 79 -9.59 -10.15 -18.20
C GLY A 79 -8.66 -9.15 -17.53
N SER A 80 -7.83 -8.45 -18.32
CA SER A 80 -6.94 -7.44 -17.78
C SER A 80 -7.76 -6.29 -17.17
N ASN A 81 -7.78 -6.19 -15.86
CA ASN A 81 -8.34 -5.03 -15.19
C ASN A 81 -7.18 -4.16 -14.70
N GLU A 82 -6.67 -3.31 -15.60
CA GLU A 82 -5.55 -2.40 -15.33
C GLU A 82 -5.82 -1.46 -14.15
N THR A 83 -7.07 -1.40 -13.70
CA THR A 83 -7.51 -0.49 -12.64
C THR A 83 -7.51 -1.11 -11.24
N LEU A 84 -7.27 -2.43 -11.07
CA LEU A 84 -7.34 -3.08 -9.74
C LEU A 84 -6.48 -2.36 -8.70
N ALA A 85 -5.29 -1.87 -9.07
CA ALA A 85 -4.40 -1.19 -8.16
C ALA A 85 -4.93 0.15 -7.64
N VAL A 86 -5.71 0.86 -8.46
CA VAL A 86 -6.11 2.26 -8.20
C VAL A 86 -7.62 2.46 -8.06
N ALA A 87 -8.43 1.60 -8.67
CA ALA A 87 -9.89 1.77 -8.73
C ALA A 87 -10.68 0.72 -7.95
N THR A 88 -10.06 -0.38 -7.52
CA THR A 88 -10.71 -1.38 -6.68
C THR A 88 -10.30 -1.21 -5.23
N ALA A 89 -11.29 -1.03 -4.37
CA ALA A 89 -11.08 -0.85 -2.94
C ALA A 89 -11.47 -2.13 -2.18
N TYR A 90 -10.56 -2.60 -1.35
CA TYR A 90 -10.65 -3.83 -0.59
C TYR A 90 -10.57 -3.57 0.91
N PRO A 91 -11.13 -4.45 1.76
CA PRO A 91 -10.78 -4.48 3.17
C PRO A 91 -9.26 -4.65 3.33
N PRO A 92 -8.58 -3.75 4.06
CA PRO A 92 -7.11 -3.85 4.20
C PRO A 92 -6.66 -5.04 5.05
N GLY A 93 -7.52 -5.58 5.90
CA GLY A 93 -7.13 -6.54 6.90
C GLY A 93 -6.04 -5.99 7.83
N SER A 94 -5.23 -6.87 8.39
CA SER A 94 -4.25 -6.51 9.41
C SER A 94 -3.13 -5.55 8.95
N VAL A 95 -3.02 -5.21 7.67
CA VAL A 95 -2.04 -4.22 7.20
C VAL A 95 -2.41 -2.77 7.59
N ILE A 96 -3.65 -2.53 8.07
CA ILE A 96 -4.06 -1.24 8.63
C ILE A 96 -3.53 -1.01 10.06
N LYS A 97 -3.12 -2.07 10.76
CA LYS A 97 -2.71 -1.98 12.18
C LYS A 97 -1.55 -1.01 12.43
N PRO A 98 -0.55 -0.86 11.57
CA PRO A 98 0.44 0.22 11.70
C PRO A 98 -0.19 1.62 11.72
N ALA A 99 -1.14 1.92 10.84
CA ALA A 99 -1.84 3.22 10.83
C ALA A 99 -2.67 3.42 12.10
N ASN A 100 -3.37 2.38 12.56
CA ASN A 100 -4.08 2.41 13.84
C ASN A 100 -3.13 2.65 15.03
N ALA A 101 -1.97 1.98 15.06
CA ALA A 101 -0.97 2.18 16.11
C ALA A 101 -0.43 3.62 16.14
N LEU A 102 -0.14 4.20 14.97
CA LEU A 102 0.27 5.60 14.83
C LEU A 102 -0.80 6.55 15.39
N THR A 103 -2.06 6.31 15.05
CA THR A 103 -3.20 7.08 15.57
C THR A 103 -3.32 6.96 17.09
N PHE A 104 -3.25 5.75 17.64
CA PHE A 104 -3.37 5.52 19.09
C PHE A 104 -2.22 6.17 19.87
N LEU A 105 -0.99 6.17 19.33
CA LEU A 105 0.15 6.85 19.92
C LEU A 105 -0.04 8.37 19.91
N SER A 106 -0.46 8.93 18.78
CA SER A 106 -0.65 10.37 18.62
C SER A 106 -1.80 10.91 19.46
N GLU A 107 -2.85 10.12 19.62
CA GLU A 107 -4.01 10.45 20.46
C GLU A 107 -3.79 10.11 21.96
N GLY A 108 -2.65 9.56 22.35
CA GLY A 108 -2.38 9.18 23.73
C GLY A 108 -3.30 8.06 24.25
N ILE A 109 -3.93 7.30 23.35
CA ILE A 109 -4.76 6.12 23.71
C ILE A 109 -3.87 4.99 24.21
N ALA A 110 -2.69 4.88 23.66
CA ALA A 110 -1.67 3.94 24.06
C ALA A 110 -0.27 4.57 23.97
N THR A 111 0.67 4.01 24.71
CA THR A 111 2.10 4.29 24.61
C THR A 111 2.84 3.06 24.07
N ALA A 112 4.12 3.17 23.75
CA ALA A 112 4.95 2.03 23.38
C ALA A 112 4.90 0.89 24.42
N ASN A 113 4.78 1.25 25.69
CA ASN A 113 4.79 0.32 26.84
C ASN A 113 3.41 -0.15 27.24
N THR A 114 2.33 0.35 26.66
CA THR A 114 0.96 -0.10 26.94
C THR A 114 0.84 -1.58 26.64
N ARG A 115 0.53 -2.39 27.68
CA ARG A 115 0.38 -3.83 27.57
C ARG A 115 -1.08 -4.23 27.59
N VAL A 116 -1.49 -5.05 26.63
CA VAL A 116 -2.85 -5.58 26.54
C VAL A 116 -2.84 -7.10 26.61
N GLY A 117 -3.66 -7.62 27.52
CA GLY A 117 -3.85 -9.07 27.67
C GLY A 117 -4.69 -9.64 26.53
N CYS A 118 -4.24 -10.80 26.02
CA CYS A 118 -4.94 -11.59 25.01
C CYS A 118 -4.97 -13.06 25.44
N THR A 119 -6.14 -13.62 25.58
CA THR A 119 -6.35 -15.04 25.92
C THR A 119 -6.92 -15.75 24.68
N ASN A 120 -6.04 -16.06 23.73
CA ASN A 120 -6.36 -16.70 22.43
C ASN A 120 -7.41 -15.97 21.58
N GLY A 121 -7.63 -14.65 21.82
CA GLY A 121 -8.57 -13.85 21.06
C GLY A 121 -9.32 -12.82 21.89
N PHE A 122 -10.13 -12.03 21.19
CA PHE A 122 -11.05 -11.05 21.78
C PHE A 122 -12.41 -11.71 22.01
N ARG A 123 -12.98 -11.45 23.19
CA ARG A 123 -14.32 -11.89 23.58
C ARG A 123 -15.06 -10.77 24.26
N ASP A 124 -16.29 -10.49 23.81
CA ASP A 124 -17.20 -9.55 24.44
C ASP A 124 -18.66 -9.96 24.11
N GLY A 125 -19.38 -10.50 25.08
CA GLY A 125 -20.68 -11.10 24.85
C GLY A 125 -20.60 -12.23 23.81
N ASN A 126 -21.40 -12.12 22.76
CA ASN A 126 -21.43 -13.08 21.65
C ASN A 126 -20.31 -12.87 20.61
N ILE A 127 -19.56 -11.77 20.71
CA ILE A 127 -18.49 -11.47 19.77
C ILE A 127 -17.25 -12.29 20.16
N LYS A 128 -16.74 -13.06 19.19
CA LYS A 128 -15.53 -13.87 19.33
C LYS A 128 -14.64 -13.64 18.11
N VAL A 129 -13.42 -13.13 18.33
CA VAL A 129 -12.41 -12.94 17.28
C VAL A 129 -11.13 -13.65 17.70
N GLY A 130 -10.69 -14.62 16.92
CA GLY A 130 -9.47 -15.40 17.20
C GLY A 130 -8.19 -14.57 17.09
N CYS A 131 -7.15 -15.01 17.78
CA CYS A 131 -5.77 -14.58 17.59
C CYS A 131 -4.86 -15.77 17.36
N HIS A 132 -3.73 -15.54 16.68
CA HIS A 132 -2.64 -16.51 16.69
C HIS A 132 -2.18 -16.80 18.12
N LYS A 133 -1.72 -18.03 18.35
CA LYS A 133 -1.15 -18.39 19.66
C LYS A 133 0.12 -17.58 19.93
N HIS A 134 0.18 -16.91 21.07
CA HIS A 134 1.31 -16.07 21.46
C HIS A 134 1.34 -15.86 22.98
N TYR A 135 2.45 -15.33 23.50
CA TYR A 135 2.54 -14.90 24.89
C TYR A 135 1.68 -13.65 25.15
N SER A 136 1.33 -13.44 26.41
CA SER A 136 0.47 -12.32 26.85
C SER A 136 0.92 -11.87 28.25
N PRO A 137 0.83 -10.55 28.56
CA PRO A 137 0.33 -9.45 27.76
C PRO A 137 1.37 -8.93 26.74
N LEU A 138 0.90 -8.27 25.67
CA LEU A 138 1.74 -7.72 24.61
C LEU A 138 1.90 -6.21 24.69
N ALA A 139 3.10 -5.71 24.47
CA ALA A 139 3.35 -4.31 24.10
C ALA A 139 3.05 -4.06 22.61
N MET A 140 2.95 -2.78 22.21
CA MET A 140 2.52 -2.39 20.87
C MET A 140 3.41 -2.99 19.76
N GLU A 141 4.73 -2.92 19.89
CA GLU A 141 5.66 -3.45 18.88
C GLU A 141 5.44 -4.96 18.65
N ASP A 142 5.24 -5.71 19.74
CA ASP A 142 5.01 -7.15 19.64
C ASP A 142 3.59 -7.45 19.11
N ALA A 143 2.59 -6.63 19.47
CA ALA A 143 1.24 -6.73 18.91
C ALA A 143 1.21 -6.48 17.39
N ILE A 144 2.02 -5.56 16.87
CA ILE A 144 2.23 -5.36 15.43
C ILE A 144 2.92 -6.59 14.83
N ALA A 145 4.00 -7.07 15.46
CA ALA A 145 4.82 -8.16 14.95
C ALA A 145 4.05 -9.45 14.74
N ILE A 146 3.22 -9.84 15.70
CA ILE A 146 2.42 -11.08 15.66
C ILE A 146 0.98 -10.85 15.25
N SER A 147 0.61 -9.61 14.91
CA SER A 147 -0.72 -9.25 14.41
C SER A 147 -1.88 -9.52 15.40
N CYS A 148 -1.69 -9.25 16.69
CA CYS A 148 -2.70 -9.55 17.72
C CYS A 148 -4.01 -8.78 17.53
N ASN A 149 -5.09 -9.45 17.18
CA ASN A 149 -6.41 -8.83 16.97
C ASN A 149 -6.95 -8.21 18.26
N THR A 150 -6.82 -8.90 19.40
CA THR A 150 -7.30 -8.42 20.70
C THR A 150 -6.71 -7.07 21.06
N TRP A 151 -5.40 -6.88 20.83
CA TRP A 151 -4.71 -5.63 21.13
C TRP A 151 -5.33 -4.46 20.37
N PHE A 152 -5.52 -4.64 19.06
CA PHE A 152 -6.03 -3.58 18.18
C PHE A 152 -7.53 -3.33 18.38
N LEU A 153 -8.34 -4.36 18.59
CA LEU A 153 -9.77 -4.20 18.88
C LEU A 153 -10.00 -3.44 20.19
N LYS A 154 -9.32 -3.84 21.29
CA LYS A 154 -9.42 -3.16 22.58
C LYS A 154 -8.96 -1.70 22.49
N SER A 155 -7.86 -1.41 21.82
CA SER A 155 -7.35 -0.06 21.66
C SER A 155 -8.28 0.82 20.81
N TYR A 156 -8.86 0.27 19.75
CA TYR A 156 -9.83 0.99 18.91
C TYR A 156 -11.12 1.31 19.70
N ILE A 157 -11.68 0.34 20.43
CA ILE A 157 -12.82 0.56 21.32
C ILE A 157 -12.47 1.62 22.39
N SER A 158 -11.28 1.53 22.98
CA SER A 158 -10.80 2.51 23.97
C SER A 158 -10.69 3.93 23.37
N MET A 159 -10.25 4.07 22.14
CA MET A 159 -10.22 5.36 21.44
C MET A 159 -11.63 5.94 21.28
N LEU A 160 -12.56 5.16 20.75
CA LEU A 160 -13.91 5.62 20.46
C LEU A 160 -14.72 5.95 21.74
N ASN A 161 -14.40 5.30 22.85
CA ASN A 161 -15.02 5.53 24.15
C ASN A 161 -14.22 6.48 25.06
N ASN A 162 -13.15 7.11 24.53
CA ASN A 162 -12.30 7.95 25.37
C ASN A 162 -13.01 9.25 25.72
N LYS A 163 -13.06 9.57 27.02
CA LYS A 163 -13.74 10.75 27.59
C LYS A 163 -13.17 12.09 27.12
N ARG A 164 -12.00 12.11 26.48
CA ARG A 164 -11.46 13.31 25.84
C ARG A 164 -12.32 13.82 24.68
N TYR A 165 -13.08 12.92 24.05
CA TYR A 165 -14.01 13.27 22.99
C TYR A 165 -15.40 13.50 23.60
N ALA A 166 -16.04 14.62 23.22
CA ALA A 166 -17.38 14.94 23.71
C ALA A 166 -18.46 13.95 23.24
N SER A 167 -18.19 13.23 22.12
CA SER A 167 -19.10 12.20 21.60
C SER A 167 -18.35 11.16 20.74
N LYS A 168 -19.01 10.03 20.47
CA LYS A 168 -18.50 8.99 19.56
C LYS A 168 -18.31 9.51 18.10
N GLU A 169 -19.14 10.47 17.70
CA GLU A 169 -19.07 11.14 16.39
C GLU A 169 -17.76 11.94 16.25
N ILE A 170 -17.35 12.63 17.33
CA ILE A 170 -16.07 13.35 17.36
C ILE A 170 -14.91 12.35 17.37
N ALA A 171 -15.01 11.27 18.13
CA ALA A 171 -13.98 10.25 18.20
C ALA A 171 -13.71 9.57 16.83
N ILE A 172 -14.76 9.18 16.12
CA ILE A 172 -14.61 8.58 14.77
C ILE A 172 -14.13 9.61 13.74
N THR A 173 -14.52 10.87 13.87
CA THR A 173 -14.04 11.95 13.00
C THR A 173 -12.52 12.14 13.18
N ALA A 174 -12.04 12.21 14.42
CA ALA A 174 -10.61 12.30 14.72
C ALA A 174 -9.83 11.10 14.13
N TRP A 175 -10.32 9.87 14.30
CA TRP A 175 -9.71 8.69 13.70
C TRP A 175 -9.64 8.80 12.17
N ASN A 176 -10.72 9.22 11.52
CA ASN A 176 -10.78 9.42 10.07
C ASN A 176 -9.78 10.49 9.59
N GLU A 177 -9.57 11.56 10.34
CA GLU A 177 -8.60 12.62 10.01
C GLU A 177 -7.17 12.09 10.01
N TYR A 178 -6.79 11.28 11.01
CA TYR A 178 -5.50 10.59 11.01
C TYR A 178 -5.34 9.68 9.80
N MET A 179 -6.34 8.85 9.49
CA MET A 179 -6.29 7.95 8.35
C MET A 179 -6.14 8.72 7.02
N ARG A 180 -6.91 9.82 6.85
CA ARG A 180 -6.81 10.68 5.66
C ARG A 180 -5.44 11.36 5.56
N SER A 181 -4.90 11.83 6.68
CA SER A 181 -3.57 12.44 6.69
C SER A 181 -2.46 11.49 6.23
N MET A 182 -2.67 10.18 6.37
CA MET A 182 -1.78 9.12 5.88
C MET A 182 -2.12 8.68 4.43
N GLY A 183 -3.05 9.35 3.75
CA GLY A 183 -3.42 9.09 2.36
C GLY A 183 -4.50 8.01 2.17
N LEU A 184 -5.33 7.73 3.18
CA LEU A 184 -6.40 6.73 3.11
C LEU A 184 -7.78 7.38 2.98
N GLY A 185 -8.73 6.71 2.33
CA GLY A 185 -10.15 7.13 2.30
C GLY A 185 -10.49 8.27 1.37
N SER A 186 -9.54 8.74 0.56
CA SER A 186 -9.74 9.74 -0.50
C SER A 186 -8.74 9.48 -1.63
N PRO A 187 -9.03 9.83 -2.90
CA PRO A 187 -8.04 9.77 -3.96
C PRO A 187 -6.77 10.54 -3.58
N LEU A 188 -5.60 10.00 -3.93
CA LEU A 188 -4.31 10.64 -3.66
C LEU A 188 -4.01 11.78 -4.65
N GLY A 189 -4.73 11.81 -5.77
CA GLY A 189 -4.54 12.78 -6.83
C GLY A 189 -3.40 12.43 -7.79
N THR A 190 -3.25 11.15 -8.09
CA THR A 190 -2.24 10.64 -9.03
C THR A 190 -2.47 11.13 -10.46
N ASP A 191 -1.55 10.80 -11.36
CA ASP A 191 -1.70 10.97 -12.81
C ASP A 191 -2.36 9.76 -13.50
N ILE A 192 -2.85 8.80 -12.71
CA ILE A 192 -3.50 7.58 -13.21
C ILE A 192 -5.01 7.79 -13.24
N ALA A 193 -5.63 7.46 -14.36
CA ALA A 193 -7.07 7.60 -14.55
C ALA A 193 -7.88 6.68 -13.62
N ASN A 194 -9.11 7.10 -13.31
CA ASN A 194 -10.10 6.32 -12.53
C ASN A 194 -9.70 5.99 -11.10
N GLU A 195 -8.77 6.75 -10.49
CA GLU A 195 -8.39 6.60 -9.09
C GLU A 195 -9.60 6.71 -8.15
N LYS A 196 -9.73 5.77 -7.20
CA LYS A 196 -10.77 5.73 -6.16
C LYS A 196 -10.18 5.94 -4.78
N GLY A 197 -10.99 6.49 -3.88
CA GLY A 197 -10.57 6.77 -2.50
C GLY A 197 -10.81 5.66 -1.49
N GLY A 198 -11.54 4.61 -1.87
CA GLY A 198 -11.99 3.62 -0.89
C GLY A 198 -13.10 4.18 0.02
N LEU A 199 -13.24 3.58 1.20
CA LEU A 199 -14.21 3.94 2.22
C LEU A 199 -13.53 4.10 3.59
N LEU A 200 -13.66 5.26 4.20
CA LEU A 200 -13.57 5.43 5.65
C LEU A 200 -14.95 5.85 6.14
N ALA A 201 -15.60 4.99 6.91
CA ALA A 201 -16.96 5.26 7.37
C ALA A 201 -17.02 6.54 8.20
N ASN A 202 -17.73 7.55 7.72
CA ASN A 202 -18.00 8.78 8.45
C ASN A 202 -19.33 8.70 9.21
N VAL A 203 -19.60 9.70 10.04
CA VAL A 203 -20.83 9.78 10.87
C VAL A 203 -22.09 9.59 10.02
N SER A 204 -22.21 10.30 8.89
CA SER A 204 -23.38 10.20 8.00
C SER A 204 -23.59 8.78 7.45
N TYR A 205 -22.49 8.12 7.04
CA TYR A 205 -22.52 6.73 6.58
C TYR A 205 -22.97 5.80 7.71
N LEU A 206 -22.38 5.91 8.89
CA LEU A 206 -22.68 5.06 10.05
C LEU A 206 -24.13 5.22 10.52
N ASN A 207 -24.61 6.47 10.61
CA ASN A 207 -25.99 6.78 10.97
C ASN A 207 -27.00 6.13 10.01
N ARG A 208 -26.74 6.22 8.71
CA ARG A 208 -27.58 5.61 7.68
C ARG A 208 -27.54 4.10 7.72
N ARG A 209 -26.32 3.50 7.83
CA ARG A 209 -26.11 2.05 7.83
C ARG A 209 -26.70 1.36 9.03
N TYR A 210 -26.55 1.96 10.23
CA TYR A 210 -26.95 1.38 11.52
C TYR A 210 -28.14 2.10 12.15
N LYS A 211 -28.88 2.91 11.41
CA LYS A 211 -30.07 3.64 11.89
C LYS A 211 -29.81 4.41 13.19
N ASN A 212 -28.67 5.10 13.29
CA ASN A 212 -28.14 5.81 14.46
C ASN A 212 -27.80 4.92 15.69
N GLY A 213 -27.93 3.60 15.57
CA GLY A 213 -27.69 2.64 16.68
C GLY A 213 -26.25 2.12 16.77
N TRP A 214 -25.27 2.75 16.13
CA TRP A 214 -23.88 2.32 16.19
C TRP A 214 -23.18 2.81 17.47
N ASP A 215 -22.21 2.02 17.92
CA ASP A 215 -21.29 2.33 19.01
C ASP A 215 -19.86 1.84 18.68
N ALA A 216 -18.95 1.94 19.63
CA ALA A 216 -17.58 1.51 19.45
C ALA A 216 -17.46 0.00 19.14
N LYS A 217 -18.34 -0.84 19.65
CA LYS A 217 -18.35 -2.29 19.39
C LYS A 217 -18.89 -2.60 18.00
N THR A 218 -19.89 -1.86 17.54
CA THR A 218 -20.46 -2.00 16.19
C THR A 218 -19.41 -1.83 15.12
N ILE A 219 -18.52 -0.83 15.27
CA ILE A 219 -17.52 -0.45 14.25
C ILE A 219 -16.08 -0.85 14.59
N MET A 220 -15.88 -1.64 15.65
CA MET A 220 -14.53 -2.03 16.11
C MET A 220 -13.70 -2.77 15.06
N TRP A 221 -14.35 -3.39 14.09
CA TRP A 221 -13.71 -4.17 13.03
C TRP A 221 -12.70 -3.36 12.22
N ALA A 222 -12.88 -2.03 12.12
CA ALA A 222 -11.91 -1.12 11.51
C ALA A 222 -10.55 -1.14 12.24
N GLY A 223 -10.54 -1.48 13.53
CA GLY A 223 -9.31 -1.68 14.30
C GLY A 223 -8.42 -2.80 13.77
N MET A 224 -8.98 -3.77 13.06
CA MET A 224 -8.24 -4.85 12.41
C MET A 224 -8.35 -4.84 10.86
N GLY A 225 -8.97 -3.81 10.28
CA GLY A 225 -9.07 -3.63 8.83
C GLY A 225 -10.19 -4.41 8.17
N GLN A 226 -11.28 -4.62 8.89
CA GLN A 226 -12.49 -5.26 8.41
C GLN A 226 -13.71 -4.36 8.66
N GLY A 227 -14.88 -4.75 8.18
CA GLY A 227 -16.10 -3.98 8.36
C GLY A 227 -16.17 -2.76 7.43
N ASP A 228 -16.46 -1.59 7.99
CA ASP A 228 -16.76 -0.39 7.21
C ASP A 228 -15.49 0.42 6.82
N ILE A 229 -14.48 -0.29 6.35
CA ILE A 229 -13.23 0.28 5.81
C ILE A 229 -12.82 -0.47 4.54
N THR A 230 -12.57 0.27 3.46
CA THR A 230 -11.90 -0.26 2.27
C THR A 230 -10.88 0.74 1.74
N VAL A 231 -9.79 0.23 1.16
CA VAL A 231 -8.69 1.03 0.60
C VAL A 231 -8.19 0.40 -0.69
N THR A 232 -7.60 1.19 -1.58
CA THR A 232 -6.98 0.65 -2.79
C THR A 232 -5.56 0.13 -2.49
N PRO A 233 -5.04 -0.82 -3.28
CA PRO A 233 -3.65 -1.25 -3.18
C PRO A 233 -2.64 -0.09 -3.31
N LEU A 234 -2.94 0.91 -4.13
CA LEU A 234 -2.12 2.13 -4.24
C LEU A 234 -2.09 2.90 -2.91
N GLN A 235 -3.22 3.08 -2.26
CA GLN A 235 -3.26 3.72 -0.93
C GLN A 235 -2.47 2.93 0.12
N LEU A 236 -2.47 1.60 0.04
CA LEU A 236 -1.65 0.76 0.92
C LEU A 236 -0.16 0.92 0.66
N ALA A 237 0.27 1.05 -0.61
CA ALA A 237 1.65 1.35 -0.95
C ALA A 237 2.07 2.75 -0.46
N ASN A 238 1.18 3.74 -0.60
CA ASN A 238 1.39 5.09 -0.08
C ASN A 238 1.46 5.12 1.45
N LEU A 239 0.64 4.34 2.16
CA LEU A 239 0.75 4.17 3.62
C LEU A 239 2.14 3.63 3.99
N ALA A 240 2.64 2.62 3.27
CA ALA A 240 3.98 2.11 3.49
C ALA A 240 5.05 3.17 3.23
N ALA A 241 4.88 4.04 2.20
CA ALA A 241 5.77 5.16 1.90
C ALA A 241 5.74 6.23 3.00
N SER A 242 4.56 6.60 3.51
CA SER A 242 4.43 7.57 4.60
C SER A 242 5.08 7.09 5.91
N ILE A 243 4.97 5.78 6.19
CA ILE A 243 5.65 5.16 7.35
C ILE A 243 7.17 5.13 7.13
N ALA A 244 7.64 4.77 5.94
CA ALA A 244 9.05 4.77 5.58
C ALA A 244 9.70 6.14 5.76
N ASN A 245 9.00 7.19 5.36
CA ASN A 245 9.42 8.60 5.48
C ASN A 245 9.22 9.19 6.89
N ARG A 246 8.62 8.45 7.82
CA ARG A 246 8.34 8.93 9.19
C ARG A 246 7.45 10.15 9.24
N GLY A 247 6.39 10.20 8.40
CA GLY A 247 5.33 11.18 8.55
C GLY A 247 5.03 12.07 7.35
N PHE A 248 5.57 11.74 6.18
CA PHE A 248 5.16 12.42 4.94
C PHE A 248 5.15 11.49 3.74
N PHE A 249 4.46 11.90 2.69
CA PHE A 249 4.51 11.24 1.40
C PHE A 249 4.42 12.28 0.27
N TYR A 250 4.83 11.89 -0.92
CA TYR A 250 4.57 12.62 -2.16
C TYR A 250 3.39 11.97 -2.88
N THR A 251 2.60 12.74 -3.61
CA THR A 251 1.55 12.16 -4.46
C THR A 251 2.17 11.14 -5.42
N PRO A 252 1.76 9.86 -5.37
CA PRO A 252 2.31 8.85 -6.26
C PRO A 252 2.03 9.18 -7.73
N HIS A 253 2.99 8.89 -8.62
CA HIS A 253 2.87 9.19 -10.04
C HIS A 253 3.67 8.23 -10.91
N ILE A 254 3.25 8.04 -12.16
CA ILE A 254 3.95 7.26 -13.18
C ILE A 254 4.60 8.14 -14.25
N HIS A 255 4.24 9.43 -14.33
CA HIS A 255 4.87 10.37 -15.23
C HIS A 255 6.32 10.61 -14.79
N LYS A 256 7.26 10.47 -15.74
CA LYS A 256 8.66 10.77 -15.51
C LYS A 256 8.96 12.17 -16.04
N ASP A 257 9.63 12.97 -15.21
CA ASP A 257 10.05 14.32 -15.58
C ASP A 257 10.96 14.32 -16.80
N CYS A 258 10.67 15.20 -17.77
CA CYS A 258 11.52 15.40 -18.93
C CYS A 258 11.30 16.81 -19.54
N ASP A 259 12.30 17.30 -20.30
CA ASP A 259 12.33 18.67 -20.80
C ASP A 259 11.10 19.07 -21.62
N TRP A 260 10.53 18.16 -22.41
CA TRP A 260 9.36 18.41 -23.25
C TRP A 260 8.02 18.12 -22.57
N ASN A 261 8.02 17.49 -21.42
CA ASN A 261 6.85 17.20 -20.60
C ASN A 261 7.23 17.21 -19.11
N PRO A 262 7.37 18.40 -18.48
CA PRO A 262 7.85 18.53 -17.11
C PRO A 262 6.82 18.03 -16.09
N LEU A 263 7.32 17.46 -15.00
CA LEU A 263 6.50 16.99 -13.91
C LEU A 263 5.74 18.16 -13.24
N SER A 264 4.45 17.99 -13.03
CA SER A 264 3.65 19.01 -12.32
C SER A 264 4.14 19.21 -10.89
N SER A 265 4.21 20.47 -10.44
CA SER A 265 4.67 20.86 -9.10
C SER A 265 3.90 20.18 -7.95
N ARG A 266 2.67 19.75 -8.17
CA ARG A 266 1.88 19.01 -7.17
C ARG A 266 2.53 17.70 -6.74
N PHE A 267 3.29 17.04 -7.62
CA PHE A 267 4.01 15.81 -7.33
C PHE A 267 5.31 16.03 -6.54
N LEU A 268 5.80 17.27 -6.53
CA LEU A 268 6.99 17.66 -5.77
C LEU A 268 6.67 18.09 -4.33
N LYS A 269 5.38 18.24 -4.01
CA LYS A 269 4.93 18.70 -2.69
C LYS A 269 4.80 17.54 -1.71
N GLN A 270 5.39 17.69 -0.54
CA GLN A 270 5.20 16.75 0.58
C GLN A 270 3.84 16.95 1.23
N HIS A 271 3.13 15.86 1.45
CA HIS A 271 1.94 15.78 2.27
C HIS A 271 2.33 15.31 3.66
N GLN A 272 2.25 16.19 4.66
CA GLN A 272 2.57 15.87 6.04
C GLN A 272 1.41 15.14 6.71
N THR A 273 1.69 14.08 7.46
CA THR A 273 0.68 13.41 8.27
C THR A 273 0.45 14.15 9.58
N MET A 274 -0.69 13.94 10.21
CA MET A 274 -1.01 14.50 11.54
C MET A 274 -0.29 13.74 12.67
N VAL A 275 0.39 12.66 12.36
CA VAL A 275 1.03 11.74 13.31
C VAL A 275 2.33 12.35 13.85
N SER A 276 2.52 12.29 15.17
CA SER A 276 3.77 12.71 15.80
C SER A 276 4.98 11.90 15.28
N PRO A 277 6.07 12.55 14.85
CA PRO A 277 7.24 11.85 14.28
C PRO A 277 7.83 10.76 15.18
N ILE A 278 7.80 10.93 16.49
CA ILE A 278 8.32 9.94 17.45
C ILE A 278 7.55 8.62 17.41
N SER A 279 6.26 8.66 17.07
CA SER A 279 5.38 7.49 16.98
C SER A 279 5.82 6.50 15.91
N TYR A 280 6.44 7.01 14.84
CA TYR A 280 6.91 6.16 13.75
C TYR A 280 7.99 5.17 14.17
N ASN A 281 8.88 5.53 15.12
CA ASN A 281 9.93 4.64 15.58
C ASN A 281 9.35 3.36 16.21
N VAL A 282 8.32 3.49 17.03
CA VAL A 282 7.62 2.35 17.66
C VAL A 282 6.99 1.44 16.59
N VAL A 283 6.29 2.04 15.63
CA VAL A 283 5.60 1.29 14.58
C VAL A 283 6.59 0.63 13.63
N ILE A 284 7.64 1.32 13.21
CA ILE A 284 8.72 0.77 12.36
C ILE A 284 9.42 -0.40 13.06
N ASN A 285 9.73 -0.28 14.35
CA ASN A 285 10.29 -1.37 15.15
C ASN A 285 9.33 -2.58 15.18
N GLY A 286 8.03 -2.37 15.37
CA GLY A 286 7.02 -3.41 15.29
C GLY A 286 6.95 -4.09 13.91
N MET A 287 7.02 -3.30 12.83
CA MET A 287 7.08 -3.80 11.45
C MET A 287 8.40 -4.55 11.17
N ARG A 288 9.53 -4.10 11.75
CA ARG A 288 10.79 -4.85 11.67
C ARG A 288 10.71 -6.16 12.45
N LYS A 289 10.15 -6.16 13.66
CA LYS A 289 9.89 -7.37 14.44
C LYS A 289 8.97 -8.35 13.71
N CYS A 290 7.98 -7.86 12.96
CA CYS A 290 7.12 -8.70 12.13
C CYS A 290 7.93 -9.54 11.13
N VAL A 291 8.98 -8.96 10.56
CA VAL A 291 9.88 -9.64 9.60
C VAL A 291 10.97 -10.46 10.29
N THR A 292 11.45 -10.08 11.48
CA THR A 292 12.52 -10.83 12.13
C THR A 292 12.03 -12.05 12.93
N LYS A 293 10.88 -11.95 13.57
CA LYS A 293 10.36 -12.98 14.47
C LYS A 293 8.83 -13.08 14.53
N GLY A 294 8.14 -12.31 13.67
CA GLY A 294 6.68 -12.28 13.61
C GLY A 294 6.11 -13.01 12.40
N THR A 295 4.94 -12.56 11.96
CA THR A 295 4.14 -13.21 10.91
C THR A 295 4.79 -13.19 9.52
N ALA A 296 5.79 -12.34 9.28
CA ALA A 296 6.53 -12.28 8.02
C ALA A 296 7.96 -12.83 8.12
N SER A 297 8.27 -13.68 9.10
CA SER A 297 9.65 -14.14 9.34
C SER A 297 10.28 -14.90 8.18
N ALA A 298 9.48 -15.54 7.34
CA ALA A 298 9.94 -16.26 6.15
C ALA A 298 10.66 -15.38 5.11
N ILE A 299 10.36 -14.05 5.08
CA ILE A 299 11.00 -13.12 4.14
C ILE A 299 12.22 -12.40 4.74
N ASN A 300 12.62 -12.73 5.97
CA ASN A 300 13.82 -12.14 6.55
C ASN A 300 15.08 -12.55 5.78
N THR A 301 15.91 -11.58 5.47
CA THR A 301 17.14 -11.77 4.69
C THR A 301 18.27 -10.92 5.27
N PRO A 302 19.52 -11.43 5.23
CA PRO A 302 20.68 -10.61 5.60
C PRO A 302 21.08 -9.59 4.54
N ARG A 303 20.50 -9.66 3.33
CA ARG A 303 20.89 -8.80 2.20
C ARG A 303 20.44 -7.34 2.36
N PHE A 304 19.33 -7.10 3.04
CA PHE A 304 18.77 -5.78 3.35
C PHE A 304 17.70 -5.88 4.43
N THR A 305 17.41 -4.75 5.09
CA THR A 305 16.45 -4.71 6.20
C THR A 305 15.05 -4.40 5.70
N ILE A 306 14.13 -5.37 5.82
CA ILE A 306 12.71 -5.20 5.50
C ILE A 306 11.95 -4.84 6.77
N CYS A 307 11.09 -3.81 6.70
CA CYS A 307 10.03 -3.53 7.65
C CYS A 307 8.69 -3.78 6.97
N GLY A 308 7.81 -4.58 7.57
CA GLY A 308 6.56 -4.90 6.89
C GLY A 308 5.47 -5.45 7.81
N LYS A 309 4.29 -5.57 7.27
CA LYS A 309 3.11 -6.12 7.94
C LYS A 309 2.33 -7.02 7.00
N THR A 310 2.07 -8.24 7.43
CA THR A 310 1.15 -9.15 6.75
C THR A 310 -0.29 -8.81 7.09
N GLY A 311 -1.17 -9.03 6.15
CA GLY A 311 -2.61 -9.00 6.32
C GLY A 311 -3.27 -10.23 5.72
N THR A 312 -4.39 -10.56 6.29
CA THR A 312 -5.35 -11.51 5.74
C THR A 312 -6.69 -10.81 5.81
N ALA A 313 -7.31 -10.58 4.66
CA ALA A 313 -8.62 -9.96 4.60
C ALA A 313 -9.67 -11.05 4.38
N GLU A 314 -10.53 -11.21 5.38
CA GLU A 314 -11.62 -12.19 5.34
C GLU A 314 -12.63 -11.83 4.26
N ASN A 315 -13.11 -12.81 3.53
CA ASN A 315 -14.17 -12.69 2.55
C ASN A 315 -14.96 -13.99 2.41
N ALA A 316 -15.97 -14.01 1.52
CA ALA A 316 -16.66 -15.23 1.15
C ALA A 316 -15.72 -16.13 0.32
N GLY A 317 -15.29 -17.24 0.88
CA GLY A 317 -14.33 -18.17 0.30
C GLY A 317 -12.95 -18.08 0.96
N LYS A 318 -11.89 -18.29 0.18
CA LYS A 318 -10.53 -18.20 0.70
C LYS A 318 -10.13 -16.74 0.88
N ASP A 319 -9.53 -16.41 2.01
CA ASP A 319 -9.12 -15.05 2.36
C ASP A 319 -8.14 -14.42 1.37
N HIS A 320 -8.12 -13.10 1.30
CA HIS A 320 -7.15 -12.36 0.50
C HIS A 320 -5.81 -12.24 1.23
N SER A 321 -4.73 -12.49 0.48
CA SER A 321 -3.36 -12.36 0.97
C SER A 321 -2.85 -10.94 0.77
N VAL A 322 -2.44 -10.26 1.84
CA VAL A 322 -2.03 -8.86 1.78
C VAL A 322 -0.69 -8.65 2.48
N PHE A 323 0.11 -7.74 1.95
CA PHE A 323 1.35 -7.28 2.59
C PHE A 323 1.61 -5.82 2.26
N ILE A 324 2.06 -5.06 3.25
CA ILE A 324 2.70 -3.76 3.05
C ILE A 324 4.07 -3.74 3.71
N GLY A 325 5.01 -2.98 3.14
CA GLY A 325 6.32 -2.84 3.76
C GLY A 325 7.21 -1.90 2.98
N PHE A 326 8.41 -1.72 3.49
CA PHE A 326 9.44 -0.90 2.87
C PHE A 326 10.84 -1.43 3.19
N ALA A 327 11.80 -1.05 2.39
CA ALA A 327 13.20 -1.40 2.56
C ALA A 327 14.14 -0.37 1.88
N PRO A 328 15.39 -0.21 2.40
CA PRO A 328 15.85 -0.62 3.73
C PRO A 328 15.16 0.13 4.87
N MET A 329 15.29 -0.34 6.13
CA MET A 329 14.74 0.34 7.32
C MET A 329 15.30 1.75 7.50
N THR A 330 16.61 1.90 7.22
CA THR A 330 17.29 3.19 7.18
C THR A 330 17.48 3.60 5.73
N ASN A 331 17.18 4.87 5.41
CA ASN A 331 17.20 5.41 4.04
C ASN A 331 16.36 4.54 3.06
N PRO A 332 15.03 4.45 3.26
CA PRO A 332 14.15 3.62 2.45
C PRO A 332 14.23 3.98 0.96
N LYS A 333 14.24 2.96 0.11
CA LYS A 333 14.32 3.09 -1.35
C LYS A 333 13.08 2.58 -2.06
N VAL A 334 12.33 1.70 -1.39
CA VAL A 334 11.11 1.12 -1.91
C VAL A 334 10.09 0.92 -0.80
N ALA A 335 8.88 1.38 -1.04
CA ALA A 335 7.68 1.08 -0.27
C ALA A 335 6.71 0.31 -1.18
N ILE A 336 6.08 -0.74 -0.67
CA ILE A 336 5.32 -1.68 -1.50
C ILE A 336 4.03 -2.12 -0.82
N SER A 337 2.99 -2.33 -1.62
CA SER A 337 1.84 -3.16 -1.28
C SER A 337 1.69 -4.30 -2.27
N VAL A 338 1.27 -5.44 -1.78
CA VAL A 338 0.85 -6.60 -2.58
C VAL A 338 -0.49 -7.06 -2.05
N TYR A 339 -1.47 -7.13 -2.94
CA TYR A 339 -2.82 -7.60 -2.65
C TYR A 339 -3.19 -8.71 -3.62
N ILE A 340 -3.45 -9.92 -3.10
CA ILE A 340 -3.79 -11.10 -3.91
C ILE A 340 -5.11 -11.66 -3.43
N GLU A 341 -6.12 -11.60 -4.29
CA GLU A 341 -7.43 -12.18 -4.03
C GLU A 341 -7.31 -13.69 -3.85
N HIS A 342 -8.04 -14.22 -2.86
CA HIS A 342 -8.06 -15.65 -2.53
C HIS A 342 -6.68 -16.28 -2.31
N GLY A 343 -5.68 -15.47 -2.01
CA GLY A 343 -4.29 -15.90 -1.77
C GLY A 343 -4.06 -16.59 -0.43
N GLY A 344 -5.01 -16.52 0.51
CA GLY A 344 -4.87 -17.05 1.86
C GLY A 344 -4.03 -16.15 2.77
N TRP A 345 -3.09 -16.74 3.50
CA TRP A 345 -2.28 -15.96 4.45
C TRP A 345 -1.33 -14.98 3.75
N GLY A 346 -1.25 -13.76 4.29
CA GLY A 346 -0.32 -12.74 3.80
C GLY A 346 1.16 -13.17 3.83
N SER A 347 1.52 -14.06 4.75
CA SER A 347 2.85 -14.68 4.85
C SER A 347 3.22 -15.58 3.67
N ASP A 348 2.22 -16.19 3.01
CA ASP A 348 2.45 -17.32 2.10
C ASP A 348 2.60 -16.86 0.64
N VAL A 349 1.92 -15.75 0.28
CA VAL A 349 1.88 -15.25 -1.10
C VAL A 349 2.33 -13.79 -1.17
N ALA A 350 1.62 -12.86 -0.52
CA ALA A 350 1.87 -11.42 -0.69
C ALA A 350 3.25 -10.99 -0.16
N ALA A 351 3.64 -11.45 1.03
CA ALA A 351 4.95 -11.10 1.60
C ALA A 351 6.13 -11.64 0.77
N PRO A 352 6.15 -12.90 0.31
CA PRO A 352 7.18 -13.39 -0.60
C PRO A 352 7.26 -12.59 -1.90
N ILE A 353 6.14 -12.26 -2.54
CA ILE A 353 6.12 -11.42 -3.75
C ILE A 353 6.78 -10.06 -3.47
N ALA A 354 6.38 -9.39 -2.39
CA ALA A 354 6.94 -8.10 -2.01
C ALA A 354 8.46 -8.18 -1.78
N ALA A 355 8.94 -9.21 -1.09
CA ALA A 355 10.37 -9.40 -0.84
C ALA A 355 11.17 -9.62 -2.14
N LEU A 356 10.62 -10.34 -3.12
CA LEU A 356 11.24 -10.56 -4.43
C LEU A 356 11.36 -9.25 -5.23
N ILE A 357 10.32 -8.43 -5.26
CA ILE A 357 10.35 -7.12 -5.92
C ILE A 357 11.36 -6.20 -5.23
N MET A 358 11.35 -6.13 -3.88
CA MET A 358 12.34 -5.35 -3.13
C MET A 358 13.76 -5.80 -3.41
N GLU A 359 14.03 -7.12 -3.42
CA GLU A 359 15.37 -7.66 -3.68
C GLU A 359 15.82 -7.34 -5.09
N LYS A 360 14.97 -7.52 -6.10
CA LYS A 360 15.27 -7.18 -7.49
C LYS A 360 15.63 -5.70 -7.64
N TYR A 361 14.86 -4.81 -7.02
CA TYR A 361 15.12 -3.37 -7.07
C TYR A 361 16.42 -2.99 -6.37
N LEU A 362 16.63 -3.47 -5.15
CA LEU A 362 17.77 -3.06 -4.31
C LEU A 362 19.10 -3.72 -4.69
N LYS A 363 19.07 -4.88 -5.34
CA LYS A 363 20.26 -5.70 -5.62
C LYS A 363 20.47 -6.00 -7.10
N GLY A 364 19.57 -5.57 -7.98
CA GLY A 364 19.61 -5.84 -9.42
C GLY A 364 19.25 -7.28 -9.81
N ASN A 365 19.45 -8.25 -8.93
CA ASN A 365 19.19 -9.67 -9.17
C ASN A 365 18.62 -10.39 -7.93
N LEU A 366 17.95 -11.50 -8.16
CA LEU A 366 17.48 -12.41 -7.12
C LEU A 366 18.58 -13.37 -6.70
N SER A 367 18.73 -13.61 -5.39
CA SER A 367 19.58 -14.68 -4.85
C SER A 367 19.05 -16.08 -5.27
N ALA A 368 19.88 -17.11 -5.20
CA ALA A 368 19.46 -18.49 -5.49
C ALA A 368 18.24 -18.93 -4.66
N LYS A 369 18.22 -18.57 -3.35
CA LYS A 369 17.06 -18.81 -2.48
C LYS A 369 15.82 -18.09 -3.01
N SER A 370 15.94 -16.85 -3.40
CA SER A 370 14.81 -16.04 -3.91
C SER A 370 14.32 -16.55 -5.26
N GLN A 371 15.18 -17.04 -6.14
CA GLN A 371 14.78 -17.69 -7.40
C GLN A 371 13.93 -18.94 -7.15
N THR A 372 14.26 -19.75 -6.13
CA THR A 372 13.45 -20.91 -5.72
C THR A 372 12.07 -20.44 -5.23
N VAL A 373 12.02 -19.37 -4.41
CA VAL A 373 10.75 -18.80 -3.96
C VAL A 373 9.95 -18.29 -5.15
N ALA A 374 10.57 -17.58 -6.09
CA ALA A 374 9.92 -17.05 -7.28
C ALA A 374 9.27 -18.17 -8.11
N LYS A 375 9.98 -19.27 -8.37
CA LYS A 375 9.44 -20.44 -9.08
C LYS A 375 8.21 -21.02 -8.38
N ARG A 376 8.25 -21.16 -7.04
CA ARG A 376 7.09 -21.58 -6.23
C ARG A 376 5.91 -20.64 -6.38
N ILE A 377 6.14 -19.32 -6.28
CA ILE A 377 5.07 -18.31 -6.40
C ILE A 377 4.46 -18.32 -7.81
N ILE A 378 5.26 -18.40 -8.87
CA ILE A 378 4.79 -18.43 -10.26
C ILE A 378 3.88 -19.64 -10.50
N SER A 379 4.23 -20.82 -9.96
CA SER A 379 3.42 -22.05 -10.13
C SER A 379 2.12 -22.04 -9.29
N LEU A 380 2.02 -21.17 -8.29
CA LEU A 380 0.85 -21.12 -7.40
C LEU A 380 -0.36 -20.51 -8.13
N LYS A 381 -1.50 -21.21 -8.07
CA LYS A 381 -2.81 -20.70 -8.53
C LYS A 381 -3.62 -20.22 -7.32
N THR A 382 -4.22 -19.04 -7.41
CA THR A 382 -5.12 -18.49 -6.38
C THR A 382 -6.55 -18.29 -6.89
N THR A 383 -6.79 -18.54 -8.18
CA THR A 383 -8.13 -18.53 -8.75
C THR A 383 -8.92 -19.72 -8.23
N THR A 384 -10.09 -19.47 -7.67
CA THR A 384 -11.14 -20.49 -7.49
C THR A 384 -11.60 -20.91 -8.88
N GLU A 385 -11.48 -22.18 -9.20
CA GLU A 385 -12.21 -22.78 -10.31
C GLU A 385 -13.70 -22.61 -10.10
#